data_276b98e09a212a0a4e697bb93df4f967
#
_entry.id   276b98e09a212a0a4e697bb93df4f967
#
_cell.length_a   1.000
_cell.length_b   1.000
_cell.length_c   1.000
_cell.angle_alpha   90.00
_cell.angle_beta   90.00
_cell.angle_gamma   90.00
#
_symmetry.space_group_name_H-M   'P 1'
#
loop_
_entity.id
_entity.type
_entity.pdbx_description
1 polymer ?
#
loop_
_entity_poly.entity_id
_entity_poly.type
_entity_poly.pdbx_seq_one_letter_code
_entity_poly.pdbx_strand_id
1 'polypeptide(L)'
;MKRLRRFESLFRFGLLLVLLGISYVFAMFQGGFVSWFIFYSFLPFAVYAFLLLFYPLQGFKVERIVPKRNLKAGESIKIDITLKRKVPFPILFLVVEDILPSDIHSEQYKQLVFPGFKRKIKLQYSLKVARGEHRWEGIRLITGDILGILKKERWFDLQQTILVYPQYEELIYKPLESRFEHGGAVNPLQFQRDTSLVSSVRQYQPGDRVSWIDWKATARTNSMMTKEFEVRQSNDLMVVLDRENTLHFEVSVQFAASLVKTIIQHGGKLGFFSVGTTVTYIPIRGEEMQKNIIFHHLARVLPNCVTPFVHVMNKELAPYQQTATIVVITSSVTKQLVDGLSEETRRSGGMIIYNIKKRGTSVNKDEGKYISLADQRGIMIKTLYEGQFQMAFSEVLQA
;
A
#
# COMPACT_ATOMS: atom_id res chain seq x y z
N MET A 1 23.81 -9.36 26.67
CA MET A 1 22.88 -8.49 27.41
C MET A 1 21.88 -9.24 28.32
N LYS A 2 21.20 -10.34 27.92
CA LYS A 2 20.22 -11.07 28.77
C LYS A 2 20.84 -11.67 30.08
N ARG A 3 22.06 -12.16 30.04
CA ARG A 3 22.76 -12.71 31.25
C ARG A 3 23.08 -11.62 32.26
N LEU A 4 23.53 -10.45 31.84
CA LEU A 4 23.88 -9.32 32.73
C LEU A 4 22.66 -8.80 33.51
N ARG A 5 21.50 -8.62 32.84
CA ARG A 5 20.25 -8.17 33.50
C ARG A 5 19.68 -9.18 34.50
N ARG A 6 19.89 -10.48 34.26
CA ARG A 6 19.49 -11.51 35.21
C ARG A 6 20.41 -11.50 36.45
N PHE A 7 21.69 -11.18 36.27
CA PHE A 7 22.64 -11.03 37.36
C PHE A 7 22.34 -9.80 38.23
N GLU A 8 21.97 -8.68 37.61
CA GLU A 8 21.54 -7.47 38.33
C GLU A 8 20.30 -7.71 39.20
N SER A 9 19.29 -8.41 38.66
CA SER A 9 18.09 -8.68 39.47
C SER A 9 18.34 -9.65 40.62
N LEU A 10 19.18 -10.66 40.42
CA LEU A 10 19.63 -11.57 41.51
C LEU A 10 20.47 -10.84 42.58
N PHE A 11 21.35 -9.93 42.15
CA PHE A 11 22.13 -9.12 43.06
C PHE A 11 21.26 -8.20 43.92
N ARG A 12 20.30 -7.49 43.28
CA ARG A 12 19.34 -6.62 44.00
C ARG A 12 18.46 -7.43 44.96
N PHE A 13 18.05 -8.64 44.54
CA PHE A 13 17.29 -9.54 45.43
C PHE A 13 18.16 -10.02 46.62
N GLY A 14 19.45 -10.33 46.38
CA GLY A 14 20.41 -10.64 47.46
C GLY A 14 20.58 -9.47 48.46
N LEU A 15 20.64 -8.25 47.91
CA LEU A 15 20.70 -7.04 48.76
C LEU A 15 19.44 -6.90 49.63
N LEU A 16 18.23 -7.17 49.07
CA LEU A 16 17.00 -7.15 49.84
C LEU A 16 17.00 -8.18 50.97
N LEU A 17 17.48 -9.39 50.70
CA LEU A 17 17.60 -10.43 51.73
C LEU A 17 18.59 -10.04 52.84
N VAL A 18 19.71 -9.42 52.46
CA VAL A 18 20.67 -8.89 53.45
C VAL A 18 20.03 -7.80 54.32
N LEU A 19 19.29 -6.87 53.70
CA LEU A 19 18.61 -5.79 54.39
C LEU A 19 17.51 -6.31 55.32
N LEU A 20 16.76 -7.34 54.88
CA LEU A 20 15.78 -8.03 55.74
C LEU A 20 16.49 -8.76 56.92
N GLY A 21 17.62 -9.40 56.67
CA GLY A 21 18.42 -10.03 57.71
C GLY A 21 18.94 -9.03 58.76
N ILE A 22 19.46 -7.88 58.30
CA ILE A 22 19.89 -6.79 59.20
C ILE A 22 18.71 -6.27 60.03
N SER A 23 17.54 -6.07 59.38
CA SER A 23 16.33 -5.63 60.08
C SER A 23 15.85 -6.63 61.13
N TYR A 24 15.95 -7.95 60.82
CA TYR A 24 15.63 -9.00 61.76
C TYR A 24 16.58 -9.02 62.97
N VAL A 25 17.90 -8.95 62.73
CA VAL A 25 18.92 -8.89 63.78
C VAL A 25 18.69 -7.65 64.67
N PHE A 26 18.42 -6.50 64.04
CA PHE A 26 18.11 -5.27 64.78
C PHE A 26 16.85 -5.42 65.64
N ALA A 27 15.78 -6.04 65.12
CA ALA A 27 14.56 -6.31 65.88
C ALA A 27 14.76 -7.26 67.08
N MET A 28 15.66 -8.28 66.91
CA MET A 28 16.00 -9.21 67.96
C MET A 28 16.84 -8.54 69.07
N PHE A 29 17.80 -7.68 68.74
CA PHE A 29 18.64 -7.05 69.72
C PHE A 29 17.97 -5.89 70.47
N GLN A 30 17.17 -5.08 69.78
CA GLN A 30 16.57 -3.89 70.36
C GLN A 30 15.22 -4.17 71.05
N GLY A 31 14.49 -5.20 70.61
CA GLY A 31 13.30 -5.76 71.29
C GLY A 31 12.11 -4.81 71.44
N GLY A 32 12.00 -3.72 70.72
CA GLY A 32 10.91 -2.74 70.81
C GLY A 32 9.84 -2.91 69.73
N PHE A 33 8.63 -2.33 69.95
CA PHE A 33 7.53 -2.36 69.01
C PHE A 33 7.98 -1.80 67.63
N VAL A 34 8.71 -0.73 67.58
CA VAL A 34 9.15 -0.03 66.37
C VAL A 34 10.05 -0.92 65.48
N SER A 35 10.98 -1.65 66.09
CA SER A 35 11.91 -2.51 65.36
C SER A 35 11.22 -3.72 64.75
N TRP A 36 10.29 -4.35 65.46
CA TRP A 36 9.43 -5.43 64.91
C TRP A 36 8.44 -4.94 63.85
N PHE A 37 7.92 -3.70 64.02
CA PHE A 37 7.03 -3.08 63.02
C PHE A 37 7.76 -2.88 61.69
N ILE A 38 9.00 -2.38 61.71
CA ILE A 38 9.81 -2.19 60.50
C ILE A 38 10.02 -3.55 59.80
N PHE A 39 10.42 -4.58 60.54
CA PHE A 39 10.66 -5.91 59.99
C PHE A 39 9.40 -6.47 59.32
N TYR A 40 8.25 -6.49 60.05
CA TYR A 40 7.01 -7.00 59.51
C TYR A 40 6.45 -6.18 58.34
N SER A 41 6.76 -4.87 58.25
CA SER A 41 6.37 -4.03 57.13
C SER A 41 7.11 -4.40 55.84
N PHE A 42 8.38 -4.79 55.91
CA PHE A 42 9.18 -5.20 54.74
C PHE A 42 9.00 -6.68 54.37
N LEU A 43 8.62 -7.54 55.30
CA LEU A 43 8.50 -8.98 55.12
C LEU A 43 7.57 -9.36 53.95
N PRO A 44 6.35 -8.78 53.77
CA PRO A 44 5.46 -9.13 52.70
C PRO A 44 6.04 -8.84 51.29
N PHE A 45 6.80 -7.75 51.17
CA PHE A 45 7.46 -7.39 49.90
C PHE A 45 8.55 -8.36 49.54
N ALA A 46 9.35 -8.78 50.53
CA ALA A 46 10.41 -9.78 50.33
C ALA A 46 9.83 -11.15 49.97
N VAL A 47 8.76 -11.59 50.65
CA VAL A 47 8.06 -12.84 50.35
C VAL A 47 7.48 -12.79 48.94
N TYR A 48 6.83 -11.68 48.58
CA TYR A 48 6.28 -11.51 47.20
C TYR A 48 7.39 -11.56 46.15
N ALA A 49 8.50 -10.85 46.35
CA ALA A 49 9.63 -10.87 45.42
C ALA A 49 10.23 -12.28 45.30
N PHE A 50 10.36 -13.01 46.40
CA PHE A 50 10.80 -14.39 46.41
C PHE A 50 9.87 -15.32 45.64
N LEU A 51 8.56 -15.25 45.86
CA LEU A 51 7.58 -16.03 45.12
C LEU A 51 7.57 -15.68 43.63
N LEU A 52 7.69 -14.39 43.31
CA LEU A 52 7.77 -13.93 41.93
C LEU A 52 9.04 -14.47 41.24
N LEU A 53 10.15 -14.64 41.94
CA LEU A 53 11.39 -15.18 41.39
C LEU A 53 11.18 -16.58 40.79
N PHE A 54 10.36 -17.41 41.41
CA PHE A 54 10.08 -18.77 40.96
C PHE A 54 8.92 -18.83 39.92
N TYR A 55 8.13 -17.77 39.80
CA TYR A 55 7.00 -17.77 38.87
C TYR A 55 7.48 -17.78 37.42
N PRO A 56 7.11 -18.80 36.57
CA PRO A 56 7.58 -18.92 35.21
C PRO A 56 6.71 -18.10 34.26
N LEU A 57 7.24 -17.05 33.66
CA LEU A 57 6.57 -16.32 32.57
C LEU A 57 6.40 -17.18 31.29
N GLN A 58 7.10 -18.33 31.22
CA GLN A 58 6.94 -19.30 30.11
C GLN A 58 5.56 -19.95 30.09
N GLY A 59 4.85 -19.95 31.22
CA GLY A 59 3.50 -20.50 31.34
C GLY A 59 2.41 -19.67 30.69
N PHE A 60 2.75 -18.47 30.15
CA PHE A 60 1.83 -17.69 29.35
C PHE A 60 1.73 -18.26 27.94
N LYS A 61 0.50 -18.40 27.44
CA LYS A 61 0.18 -18.54 26.02
C LYS A 61 -0.33 -17.19 25.53
N VAL A 62 0.35 -16.65 24.55
CA VAL A 62 0.05 -15.34 23.95
C VAL A 62 -0.50 -15.58 22.55
N GLU A 63 -1.67 -15.05 22.27
CA GLU A 63 -2.33 -15.13 20.97
C GLU A 63 -2.61 -13.70 20.52
N ARG A 64 -2.24 -13.36 19.28
CA ARG A 64 -2.59 -12.09 18.64
C ARG A 64 -3.46 -12.38 17.44
N ILE A 65 -4.57 -11.66 17.34
CA ILE A 65 -5.51 -11.76 16.21
C ILE A 65 -5.50 -10.40 15.50
N VAL A 66 -5.00 -10.41 14.28
CA VAL A 66 -5.06 -9.27 13.36
C VAL A 66 -6.03 -9.64 12.24
N PRO A 67 -7.00 -8.77 11.87
CA PRO A 67 -7.89 -9.03 10.76
C PRO A 67 -7.09 -9.21 9.46
N LYS A 68 -7.37 -10.29 8.72
CA LYS A 68 -6.62 -10.65 7.50
C LYS A 68 -7.29 -10.21 6.19
N ARG A 69 -8.50 -9.61 6.23
CA ARG A 69 -9.28 -9.35 5.02
C ARG A 69 -9.08 -7.93 4.51
N ASN A 70 -8.66 -7.82 3.24
CA ASN A 70 -8.74 -6.63 2.37
C ASN A 70 -8.57 -5.28 3.08
N LEU A 71 -7.52 -5.16 3.88
CA LEU A 71 -7.23 -3.96 4.63
C LEU A 71 -6.83 -2.85 3.65
N LYS A 72 -7.45 -1.68 3.77
CA LYS A 72 -7.13 -0.50 2.98
C LYS A 72 -6.31 0.48 3.81
N ALA A 73 -5.44 1.21 3.13
CA ALA A 73 -4.65 2.27 3.75
C ALA A 73 -5.55 3.29 4.46
N GLY A 74 -5.13 3.74 5.65
CA GLY A 74 -5.87 4.71 6.44
C GLY A 74 -7.05 4.16 7.25
N GLU A 75 -7.47 2.90 7.02
CA GLU A 75 -8.47 2.24 7.86
C GLU A 75 -7.92 1.94 9.26
N SER A 76 -8.79 2.05 10.26
CA SER A 76 -8.44 1.69 11.64
C SER A 76 -8.61 0.19 11.85
N ILE A 77 -7.50 -0.49 12.13
CA ILE A 77 -7.47 -1.93 12.38
C ILE A 77 -7.56 -2.18 13.88
N LYS A 78 -8.46 -3.05 14.30
CA LYS A 78 -8.55 -3.53 15.68
C LYS A 78 -7.71 -4.78 15.86
N ILE A 79 -6.81 -4.77 16.80
CA ILE A 79 -5.91 -5.87 17.13
C ILE A 79 -6.26 -6.38 18.51
N ASP A 80 -6.53 -7.68 18.60
CA ASP A 80 -6.87 -8.36 19.84
C ASP A 80 -5.68 -9.19 20.32
N ILE A 81 -5.25 -8.96 21.55
CA ILE A 81 -4.22 -9.76 22.24
C ILE A 81 -4.90 -10.54 23.36
N THR A 82 -4.74 -11.83 23.35
CA THR A 82 -5.23 -12.70 24.43
C THR A 82 -4.06 -13.37 25.13
N LEU A 83 -3.93 -13.10 26.41
CA LEU A 83 -2.95 -13.74 27.29
C LEU A 83 -3.67 -14.80 28.14
N LYS A 84 -3.20 -16.04 28.08
CA LYS A 84 -3.70 -17.15 28.92
C LYS A 84 -2.56 -17.69 29.76
N ARG A 85 -2.79 -17.99 31.02
CA ARG A 85 -1.80 -18.59 31.92
C ARG A 85 -2.35 -19.79 32.66
N LYS A 86 -1.48 -20.79 32.88
CA LYS A 86 -1.88 -22.03 33.58
C LYS A 86 -1.98 -21.83 35.08
N VAL A 87 -0.97 -21.21 35.69
CA VAL A 87 -0.85 -21.02 37.13
C VAL A 87 -1.37 -19.63 37.51
N PRO A 88 -2.41 -19.52 38.35
CA PRO A 88 -2.87 -18.25 38.88
C PRO A 88 -1.88 -17.78 39.95
N PHE A 89 -1.16 -16.73 39.68
CA PHE A 89 -0.26 -16.06 40.62
C PHE A 89 -0.69 -14.60 40.73
N PRO A 90 -0.64 -13.96 41.89
CA PRO A 90 -1.04 -12.57 42.06
C PRO A 90 -0.03 -11.63 41.42
N ILE A 91 -0.02 -11.54 40.10
CA ILE A 91 0.83 -10.57 39.39
C ILE A 91 0.24 -9.18 39.62
N LEU A 92 1.01 -8.33 40.28
CA LEU A 92 0.59 -6.98 40.63
C LEU A 92 0.45 -6.12 39.38
N PHE A 93 1.46 -6.13 38.50
CA PHE A 93 1.39 -5.44 37.23
C PHE A 93 2.04 -6.29 36.13
N LEU A 94 1.53 -6.12 34.93
CA LEU A 94 2.07 -6.71 33.71
C LEU A 94 2.06 -5.65 32.62
N VAL A 95 3.24 -5.34 32.08
CA VAL A 95 3.36 -4.49 30.89
C VAL A 95 3.38 -5.40 29.68
N VAL A 96 2.43 -5.19 28.80
CA VAL A 96 2.32 -5.87 27.51
C VAL A 96 2.77 -4.89 26.43
N GLU A 97 3.84 -5.24 25.73
CA GLU A 97 4.43 -4.44 24.68
C GLU A 97 4.35 -5.23 23.38
N ASP A 98 3.56 -4.75 22.43
CA ASP A 98 3.52 -5.29 21.07
C ASP A 98 4.48 -4.49 20.20
N ILE A 99 5.44 -5.19 19.60
CA ILE A 99 6.44 -4.56 18.73
C ILE A 99 5.81 -4.38 17.35
N LEU A 100 5.51 -3.13 17.07
CA LEU A 100 4.94 -2.71 15.79
C LEU A 100 5.99 -2.74 14.68
N PRO A 101 5.56 -2.88 13.41
CA PRO A 101 6.44 -2.71 12.26
C PRO A 101 7.15 -1.36 12.27
N SER A 102 8.41 -1.35 11.81
CA SER A 102 9.26 -0.13 11.79
C SER A 102 8.69 1.02 10.96
N ASP A 103 7.84 0.70 9.98
CA ASP A 103 7.23 1.66 9.05
C ASP A 103 6.03 2.41 9.64
N ILE A 104 5.59 2.00 10.83
CA ILE A 104 4.49 2.65 11.52
C ILE A 104 5.09 3.68 12.48
N HIS A 105 4.92 4.95 12.18
CA HIS A 105 5.38 6.09 13.00
C HIS A 105 4.70 6.20 14.39
N SER A 106 3.93 5.22 14.80
CA SER A 106 3.35 5.17 16.13
C SER A 106 4.34 4.53 17.12
N GLU A 107 4.40 5.11 18.30
CA GLU A 107 5.12 4.54 19.44
C GLU A 107 4.70 3.08 19.65
N GLN A 108 5.65 2.25 20.09
CA GLN A 108 5.41 0.86 20.47
C GLN A 108 4.14 0.77 21.33
N TYR A 109 3.22 -0.11 20.97
CA TYR A 109 2.03 -0.29 21.79
C TYR A 109 2.43 -0.89 23.14
N LYS A 110 2.29 -0.09 24.18
CA LYS A 110 2.56 -0.46 25.57
C LYS A 110 1.31 -0.31 26.41
N GLN A 111 0.88 -1.37 27.05
CA GLN A 111 -0.25 -1.32 27.96
C GLN A 111 0.12 -1.93 29.32
N LEU A 112 -0.16 -1.19 30.37
CA LEU A 112 -0.07 -1.65 31.74
C LEU A 112 -1.37 -2.31 32.14
N VAL A 113 -1.28 -3.52 32.69
CA VAL A 113 -2.44 -4.32 33.13
C VAL A 113 -2.19 -4.82 34.54
N PHE A 114 -3.22 -4.92 35.33
CA PHE A 114 -3.22 -5.50 36.69
C PHE A 114 -3.93 -6.85 36.68
N PRO A 115 -3.22 -7.94 36.38
CA PRO A 115 -3.85 -9.26 36.21
C PRO A 115 -4.40 -9.85 37.51
N GLY A 116 -3.78 -9.56 38.64
CA GLY A 116 -4.09 -10.22 39.91
C GLY A 116 -4.03 -11.74 39.76
N PHE A 117 -5.12 -12.43 40.04
CA PHE A 117 -5.28 -13.90 39.89
C PHE A 117 -5.92 -14.32 38.55
N LYS A 118 -6.29 -13.40 37.67
CA LYS A 118 -6.99 -13.72 36.42
C LYS A 118 -6.15 -14.63 35.52
N ARG A 119 -6.74 -15.73 35.05
CA ARG A 119 -6.09 -16.69 34.14
C ARG A 119 -6.10 -16.25 32.67
N LYS A 120 -7.06 -15.40 32.29
CA LYS A 120 -7.22 -14.89 30.92
C LYS A 120 -7.33 -13.38 30.95
N ILE A 121 -6.54 -12.72 30.12
CA ILE A 121 -6.50 -11.28 29.95
C ILE A 121 -6.71 -11.00 28.48
N LYS A 122 -7.66 -10.13 28.16
CA LYS A 122 -7.90 -9.66 26.79
C LYS A 122 -7.52 -8.19 26.72
N LEU A 123 -6.77 -7.83 25.72
CA LEU A 123 -6.36 -6.47 25.41
C LEU A 123 -6.76 -6.17 23.98
N GLN A 124 -7.17 -4.95 23.72
CA GLN A 124 -7.55 -4.50 22.39
C GLN A 124 -6.97 -3.11 22.16
N TYR A 125 -6.44 -2.91 20.96
CA TYR A 125 -6.01 -1.60 20.52
C TYR A 125 -6.33 -1.38 19.05
N SER A 126 -6.37 -0.12 18.65
CA SER A 126 -6.65 0.28 17.27
C SER A 126 -5.44 1.00 16.71
N LEU A 127 -5.13 0.70 15.46
CA LEU A 127 -4.00 1.26 14.74
C LEU A 127 -4.42 1.65 13.34
N LYS A 128 -4.04 2.84 12.86
CA LYS A 128 -4.13 3.22 11.45
C LYS A 128 -2.87 2.79 10.74
N VAL A 129 -3.02 2.03 9.68
CA VAL A 129 -1.89 1.46 8.94
C VAL A 129 -1.83 2.08 7.56
N ALA A 130 -0.63 2.47 7.13
CA ALA A 130 -0.37 2.92 5.77
C ALA A 130 -0.41 1.74 4.80
N ARG A 131 -0.40 2.02 3.50
CA ARG A 131 -0.23 1.03 2.45
C ARG A 131 1.13 0.35 2.59
N GLY A 132 1.18 -0.94 2.39
CA GLY A 132 2.43 -1.69 2.43
C GLY A 132 2.31 -3.07 3.03
N GLU A 133 3.44 -3.74 3.12
CA GLU A 133 3.60 -5.01 3.81
C GLU A 133 4.12 -4.75 5.22
N HIS A 134 3.32 -5.02 6.23
CA HIS A 134 3.66 -4.76 7.63
C HIS A 134 3.87 -6.08 8.36
N ARG A 135 5.02 -6.20 9.03
CA ARG A 135 5.42 -7.40 9.75
C ARG A 135 5.54 -7.11 11.24
N TRP A 136 4.69 -7.73 12.03
CA TRP A 136 4.82 -7.77 13.47
C TRP A 136 5.82 -8.84 13.88
N GLU A 137 6.71 -8.51 14.79
CA GLU A 137 7.75 -9.45 15.24
C GLU A 137 7.29 -10.30 16.41
N GLY A 138 6.73 -9.68 17.45
CA GLY A 138 6.32 -10.41 18.64
C GLY A 138 5.83 -9.52 19.77
N ILE A 139 5.53 -10.16 20.89
CA ILE A 139 5.02 -9.50 22.09
C ILE A 139 6.01 -9.70 23.23
N ARG A 140 6.36 -8.61 23.90
CA ARG A 140 7.19 -8.60 25.10
C ARG A 140 6.28 -8.44 26.32
N LEU A 141 6.40 -9.36 27.27
CA LEU A 141 5.78 -9.26 28.59
C LEU A 141 6.82 -8.86 29.61
N ILE A 142 6.51 -7.85 30.40
CA ILE A 142 7.38 -7.35 31.48
C ILE A 142 6.56 -7.30 32.76
N THR A 143 7.11 -7.88 33.84
CA THR A 143 6.54 -7.79 35.18
C THR A 143 7.62 -7.60 36.21
N GLY A 144 7.27 -7.24 37.41
CA GLY A 144 8.20 -7.05 38.50
C GLY A 144 7.52 -6.96 39.86
N ASP A 145 8.30 -6.72 40.87
CA ASP A 145 7.81 -6.38 42.21
C ASP A 145 7.53 -4.87 42.34
N ILE A 146 6.85 -4.47 43.43
CA ILE A 146 6.49 -3.07 43.67
C ILE A 146 7.72 -2.19 43.87
N LEU A 147 8.76 -2.74 44.53
CA LEU A 147 9.98 -2.00 44.86
C LEU A 147 10.93 -1.83 43.66
N GLY A 148 10.62 -2.46 42.50
CA GLY A 148 11.44 -2.42 41.30
C GLY A 148 12.77 -3.18 41.42
N ILE A 149 12.90 -4.03 42.44
CA ILE A 149 14.08 -4.84 42.71
C ILE A 149 14.18 -5.97 41.71
N LEU A 150 13.08 -6.64 41.45
CA LEU A 150 12.94 -7.75 40.54
C LEU A 150 12.20 -7.34 39.28
N LYS A 151 12.85 -7.49 38.14
CA LYS A 151 12.25 -7.28 36.83
C LYS A 151 12.37 -8.56 36.00
N LYS A 152 11.26 -9.09 35.55
CA LYS A 152 11.19 -10.23 34.64
C LYS A 152 10.65 -9.79 33.29
N GLU A 153 11.31 -10.22 32.24
CA GLU A 153 10.84 -10.00 30.89
C GLU A 153 10.84 -11.31 30.10
N ARG A 154 9.86 -11.47 29.24
CA ARG A 154 9.75 -12.60 28.32
C ARG A 154 9.30 -12.14 26.96
N TRP A 155 10.02 -12.60 25.94
CA TRP A 155 9.70 -12.42 24.54
C TRP A 155 8.89 -13.62 24.04
N PHE A 156 7.81 -13.33 23.29
CA PHE A 156 7.02 -14.30 22.54
C PHE A 156 7.12 -13.96 21.06
N ASP A 157 7.74 -14.85 20.32
CA ASP A 157 7.84 -14.74 18.87
C ASP A 157 6.48 -15.06 18.24
N LEU A 158 5.85 -14.04 17.69
CA LEU A 158 4.52 -14.12 17.06
C LEU A 158 4.59 -13.36 15.74
N GLN A 159 5.42 -13.87 14.82
CA GLN A 159 5.57 -13.26 13.51
C GLN A 159 4.25 -13.32 12.75
N GLN A 160 3.78 -12.18 12.31
CA GLN A 160 2.57 -12.06 11.52
C GLN A 160 2.74 -10.95 10.51
N THR A 161 2.50 -11.27 9.23
CA THR A 161 2.58 -10.31 8.13
C THR A 161 1.18 -10.04 7.62
N ILE A 162 0.89 -8.77 7.37
CA ILE A 162 -0.32 -8.34 6.68
C ILE A 162 0.05 -7.47 5.49
N LEU A 163 -0.77 -7.52 4.46
CA LEU A 163 -0.68 -6.65 3.31
C LEU A 163 -1.83 -5.67 3.33
N VAL A 164 -1.50 -4.37 3.29
CA VAL A 164 -2.46 -3.28 3.26
C VAL A 164 -2.49 -2.70 1.85
N TYR A 165 -3.67 -2.77 1.24
CA TYR A 165 -3.91 -2.30 -0.11
C TYR A 165 -4.07 -0.78 -0.18
N PRO A 166 -3.79 -0.16 -1.34
CA PRO A 166 -4.07 1.26 -1.52
C PRO A 166 -5.56 1.56 -1.36
N GLN A 167 -5.85 2.71 -0.80
CA GLN A 167 -7.19 3.28 -0.85
C GLN A 167 -7.53 3.63 -2.30
N TYR A 168 -8.81 3.62 -2.65
CA TYR A 168 -9.28 4.00 -3.98
C TYR A 168 -10.62 4.73 -3.86
N GLU A 169 -10.88 5.60 -4.84
CA GLU A 169 -12.14 6.30 -5.02
C GLU A 169 -12.89 5.73 -6.24
N GLU A 170 -14.19 5.84 -6.25
CA GLU A 170 -14.99 5.48 -7.42
C GLU A 170 -14.95 6.61 -8.45
N LEU A 171 -14.55 6.28 -9.67
CA LEU A 171 -14.49 7.25 -10.76
C LEU A 171 -15.74 7.10 -11.63
N ILE A 172 -16.23 8.22 -12.18
CA ILE A 172 -17.28 8.21 -13.17
C ILE A 172 -16.64 7.82 -14.51
N TYR A 173 -16.85 6.56 -14.92
CA TYR A 173 -16.26 6.05 -16.15
C TYR A 173 -16.92 6.68 -17.38
N LYS A 174 -16.10 7.26 -18.26
CA LYS A 174 -16.45 7.60 -19.63
C LYS A 174 -15.39 6.98 -20.53
N PRO A 175 -15.78 6.27 -21.62
CA PRO A 175 -14.82 5.75 -22.57
C PRO A 175 -13.89 6.86 -23.08
N LEU A 176 -12.61 6.59 -23.12
CA LEU A 176 -11.61 7.58 -23.56
C LEU A 176 -11.65 7.83 -25.07
N GLU A 177 -12.39 7.00 -25.81
CA GLU A 177 -12.45 7.00 -27.28
C GLU A 177 -13.05 8.25 -27.89
N SER A 178 -14.06 8.81 -27.26
CA SER A 178 -14.78 9.97 -27.80
C SER A 178 -13.97 11.27 -27.87
N ARG A 179 -12.74 11.27 -27.33
CA ARG A 179 -11.94 12.50 -27.17
C ARG A 179 -10.96 12.75 -28.30
N PHE A 180 -10.57 11.71 -29.02
CA PHE A 180 -9.62 11.85 -30.13
C PHE A 180 -10.31 12.21 -31.47
N GLU A 181 -11.64 12.13 -31.51
CA GLU A 181 -12.39 12.43 -32.73
C GLU A 181 -12.64 13.93 -32.97
N HIS A 182 -12.46 14.80 -31.95
CA HIS A 182 -12.93 16.20 -32.04
C HIS A 182 -11.82 17.23 -32.22
N GLY A 183 -10.55 16.89 -32.47
CA GLY A 183 -9.59 17.97 -32.56
C GLY A 183 -8.16 17.69 -33.06
N GLY A 184 -7.85 16.55 -33.56
CA GLY A 184 -6.53 16.26 -34.10
C GLY A 184 -6.61 15.44 -35.38
N ALA A 185 -5.72 15.68 -36.33
CA ALA A 185 -5.62 14.91 -37.55
C ALA A 185 -5.68 13.41 -37.23
N VAL A 186 -6.78 12.77 -37.63
CA VAL A 186 -7.02 11.33 -37.50
C VAL A 186 -5.83 10.62 -38.13
N ASN A 187 -5.02 9.96 -37.32
CA ASN A 187 -3.90 9.20 -37.85
C ASN A 187 -4.46 7.88 -38.41
N PRO A 188 -4.52 7.70 -39.74
CA PRO A 188 -5.18 6.57 -40.36
C PRO A 188 -4.52 5.21 -40.05
N LEU A 189 -3.39 5.22 -39.32
CA LEU A 189 -2.66 4.02 -38.93
C LEU A 189 -3.22 3.32 -37.67
N GLN A 190 -4.17 3.95 -36.96
CA GLN A 190 -4.75 3.41 -35.71
C GLN A 190 -5.94 2.46 -35.89
N PHE A 191 -6.47 2.41 -37.10
CA PHE A 191 -7.57 1.49 -37.38
C PHE A 191 -6.99 0.10 -37.70
N GLN A 192 -6.82 -0.72 -36.71
CA GLN A 192 -6.66 -2.15 -36.93
C GLN A 192 -8.04 -2.65 -37.44
N ARG A 193 -8.19 -2.60 -38.77
CA ARG A 193 -9.35 -3.21 -39.42
C ARG A 193 -9.33 -4.69 -39.11
N ASP A 194 -10.22 -5.14 -38.29
CA ASP A 194 -10.43 -6.58 -38.11
C ASP A 194 -10.97 -7.15 -39.40
N THR A 195 -10.08 -7.65 -40.25
CA THR A 195 -10.42 -8.24 -41.54
C THR A 195 -11.27 -9.50 -41.44
N SER A 196 -11.59 -9.94 -40.23
CA SER A 196 -12.43 -11.12 -40.00
C SER A 196 -13.92 -10.80 -39.94
N LEU A 197 -14.33 -9.57 -39.61
CA LEU A 197 -15.72 -9.17 -39.51
C LEU A 197 -16.08 -8.18 -40.63
N VAL A 198 -16.88 -8.65 -41.59
CA VAL A 198 -17.44 -7.82 -42.65
C VAL A 198 -18.71 -7.14 -42.12
N SER A 199 -18.69 -5.80 -42.00
CA SER A 199 -19.83 -5.02 -41.52
C SER A 199 -20.82 -4.70 -42.62
N SER A 200 -20.32 -4.37 -43.83
CA SER A 200 -21.15 -4.04 -45.00
C SER A 200 -20.39 -4.30 -46.29
N VAL A 201 -21.08 -4.13 -47.41
CA VAL A 201 -20.51 -4.22 -48.74
C VAL A 201 -20.89 -2.93 -49.50
N ARG A 202 -19.87 -2.22 -50.02
CA ARG A 202 -20.05 -1.01 -50.81
C ARG A 202 -19.50 -1.15 -52.22
N GLN A 203 -19.85 -0.22 -53.09
CA GLN A 203 -19.26 -0.17 -54.41
C GLN A 203 -17.76 0.03 -54.37
N TYR A 204 -17.02 -0.67 -55.21
CA TYR A 204 -15.57 -0.56 -55.36
C TYR A 204 -15.17 0.87 -55.76
N GLN A 205 -14.15 1.40 -55.12
CA GLN A 205 -13.53 2.67 -55.47
C GLN A 205 -12.06 2.44 -55.88
N PRO A 206 -11.55 3.19 -56.88
CA PRO A 206 -10.15 3.11 -57.24
C PRO A 206 -9.23 3.35 -56.04
N GLY A 207 -8.37 2.35 -55.74
CA GLY A 207 -7.51 2.34 -54.54
C GLY A 207 -7.88 1.28 -53.49
N ASP A 208 -9.07 0.65 -53.60
CA ASP A 208 -9.42 -0.45 -52.72
C ASP A 208 -8.58 -1.70 -53.05
N ARG A 209 -8.23 -2.46 -52.02
CA ARG A 209 -7.45 -3.69 -52.20
C ARG A 209 -8.27 -4.75 -52.89
N VAL A 210 -7.72 -5.37 -53.94
CA VAL A 210 -8.34 -6.42 -54.70
C VAL A 210 -8.76 -7.62 -53.83
N SER A 211 -8.01 -7.92 -52.74
CA SER A 211 -8.34 -8.96 -51.77
C SER A 211 -9.63 -8.71 -50.98
N TRP A 212 -10.15 -7.50 -50.99
CA TRP A 212 -11.38 -7.13 -50.29
C TRP A 212 -12.61 -7.19 -51.16
N ILE A 213 -12.48 -7.53 -52.44
CA ILE A 213 -13.61 -7.65 -53.34
C ILE A 213 -14.52 -8.78 -52.88
N ASP A 214 -15.82 -8.47 -52.76
CA ASP A 214 -16.86 -9.48 -52.54
C ASP A 214 -17.41 -9.98 -53.88
N TRP A 215 -16.85 -11.07 -54.35
CA TRP A 215 -17.22 -11.69 -55.61
C TRP A 215 -18.67 -12.14 -55.63
N LYS A 216 -19.24 -12.51 -54.49
CA LYS A 216 -20.65 -12.93 -54.41
C LYS A 216 -21.59 -11.75 -54.54
N ALA A 217 -21.29 -10.64 -53.92
CA ALA A 217 -22.06 -9.40 -54.08
C ALA A 217 -21.91 -8.81 -55.52
N THR A 218 -20.65 -8.81 -56.03
CA THR A 218 -20.36 -8.38 -57.41
C THR A 218 -21.17 -9.14 -58.46
N ALA A 219 -21.30 -10.46 -58.33
CA ALA A 219 -22.07 -11.29 -59.21
C ALA A 219 -23.60 -11.00 -59.17
N ARG A 220 -24.12 -10.51 -58.05
CA ARG A 220 -25.54 -10.18 -57.85
C ARG A 220 -25.90 -8.80 -58.36
N THR A 221 -24.99 -7.83 -58.20
CA THR A 221 -25.27 -6.42 -58.49
C THR A 221 -24.73 -5.97 -59.84
N ASN A 222 -24.04 -6.85 -60.54
CA ASN A 222 -23.35 -6.58 -61.83
C ASN A 222 -22.41 -5.35 -61.75
N SER A 223 -21.92 -4.99 -60.56
CA SER A 223 -20.98 -3.92 -60.28
C SER A 223 -19.94 -4.41 -59.27
N MET A 224 -18.71 -3.96 -59.40
CA MET A 224 -17.67 -4.36 -58.47
C MET A 224 -17.99 -3.89 -57.04
N MET A 225 -18.03 -4.84 -56.09
CA MET A 225 -18.38 -4.59 -54.70
C MET A 225 -17.17 -4.94 -53.79
N THR A 226 -16.91 -4.07 -52.81
CA THR A 226 -15.83 -4.26 -51.84
C THR A 226 -16.41 -4.47 -50.42
N LYS A 227 -15.85 -5.41 -49.70
CA LYS A 227 -16.19 -5.66 -48.31
C LYS A 227 -15.72 -4.48 -47.45
N GLU A 228 -16.62 -4.01 -46.62
CA GLU A 228 -16.36 -3.00 -45.62
C GLU A 228 -16.23 -3.73 -44.29
N PHE A 229 -15.08 -3.56 -43.63
CA PHE A 229 -14.77 -4.27 -42.40
C PHE A 229 -15.10 -3.39 -41.20
N GLU A 230 -15.61 -4.02 -40.15
CA GLU A 230 -15.83 -3.33 -38.87
C GLU A 230 -14.50 -2.85 -38.30
N VAL A 231 -14.46 -1.54 -38.02
CA VAL A 231 -13.30 -0.95 -37.37
C VAL A 231 -13.54 -1.11 -35.86
N ARG A 232 -12.97 -2.18 -35.26
CA ARG A 232 -12.91 -2.27 -33.81
C ARG A 232 -11.76 -1.40 -33.33
N GLN A 233 -12.11 -0.37 -32.61
CA GLN A 233 -11.13 0.33 -31.80
C GLN A 233 -10.78 -0.57 -30.60
N SER A 234 -9.52 -0.89 -30.45
CA SER A 234 -9.06 -1.60 -29.27
C SER A 234 -9.11 -0.65 -28.08
N ASN A 235 -10.00 -0.93 -27.12
CA ASN A 235 -10.11 -0.19 -25.88
C ASN A 235 -9.05 -0.63 -24.87
N ASP A 236 -7.95 -1.17 -25.34
CA ASP A 236 -6.86 -1.65 -24.52
C ASP A 236 -6.09 -0.47 -23.94
N LEU A 237 -5.91 -0.47 -22.64
CA LEU A 237 -5.23 0.59 -21.92
C LEU A 237 -3.93 0.08 -21.32
N MET A 238 -2.86 0.86 -21.40
CA MET A 238 -1.62 0.62 -20.69
C MET A 238 -1.41 1.73 -19.67
N VAL A 239 -1.59 1.41 -18.40
CA VAL A 239 -1.35 2.35 -17.30
C VAL A 239 0.11 2.29 -16.89
N VAL A 240 0.78 3.43 -16.92
CA VAL A 240 2.19 3.59 -16.56
C VAL A 240 2.28 4.41 -15.29
N LEU A 241 2.84 3.83 -14.24
CA LEU A 241 3.05 4.50 -12.96
C LEU A 241 4.51 4.92 -12.82
N ASP A 242 4.70 6.22 -12.69
CA ASP A 242 5.97 6.82 -12.30
C ASP A 242 6.24 6.61 -10.81
N ARG A 243 7.42 6.08 -10.48
CA ARG A 243 7.86 5.83 -9.10
C ARG A 243 8.96 6.78 -8.64
N GLU A 244 9.05 7.94 -9.23
CA GLU A 244 9.93 8.99 -8.71
C GLU A 244 9.56 9.34 -7.26
N ASN A 245 10.60 9.60 -6.45
CA ASN A 245 10.40 9.89 -5.03
C ASN A 245 9.89 11.32 -4.83
N THR A 246 8.58 11.44 -4.73
CA THR A 246 7.88 12.71 -4.53
C THR A 246 6.92 12.63 -3.35
N LEU A 247 6.57 13.80 -2.78
CA LEU A 247 5.56 13.89 -1.71
C LEU A 247 4.16 13.47 -2.14
N HIS A 248 3.93 13.35 -3.45
CA HIS A 248 2.62 13.03 -4.05
C HIS A 248 2.51 11.56 -4.47
N PHE A 249 3.57 10.75 -4.30
CA PHE A 249 3.61 9.36 -4.74
C PHE A 249 2.45 8.52 -4.22
N GLU A 250 2.12 8.62 -2.93
CA GLU A 250 1.01 7.86 -2.35
C GLU A 250 -0.35 8.22 -2.97
N VAL A 251 -0.54 9.49 -3.32
CA VAL A 251 -1.76 9.96 -4.00
C VAL A 251 -1.79 9.45 -5.44
N SER A 252 -0.63 9.36 -6.12
CA SER A 252 -0.52 8.75 -7.45
C SER A 252 -0.87 7.26 -7.44
N VAL A 253 -0.43 6.53 -6.42
CA VAL A 253 -0.80 5.10 -6.23
C VAL A 253 -2.30 4.95 -5.96
N GLN A 254 -2.89 5.83 -5.16
CA GLN A 254 -4.33 5.86 -4.90
C GLN A 254 -5.12 6.11 -6.18
N PHE A 255 -4.69 7.06 -7.01
CA PHE A 255 -5.30 7.33 -8.31
C PHE A 255 -5.16 6.13 -9.26
N ALA A 256 -3.97 5.52 -9.33
CA ALA A 256 -3.75 4.31 -10.13
C ALA A 256 -4.69 3.16 -9.73
N ALA A 257 -4.86 2.94 -8.43
CA ALA A 257 -5.79 1.93 -7.92
C ALA A 257 -7.24 2.23 -8.29
N SER A 258 -7.66 3.51 -8.20
CA SER A 258 -8.99 3.99 -8.58
C SER A 258 -9.25 3.76 -10.07
N LEU A 259 -8.29 4.12 -10.91
CA LEU A 259 -8.37 3.97 -12.36
C LEU A 259 -8.46 2.50 -12.77
N VAL A 260 -7.58 1.66 -12.26
CA VAL A 260 -7.55 0.21 -12.53
C VAL A 260 -8.86 -0.45 -12.13
N LYS A 261 -9.38 -0.14 -10.93
CA LYS A 261 -10.67 -0.66 -10.47
C LYS A 261 -11.80 -0.28 -11.42
N THR A 262 -11.88 1.00 -11.75
CA THR A 262 -12.96 1.52 -12.58
C THR A 262 -12.95 0.91 -13.98
N ILE A 263 -11.79 0.85 -14.64
CA ILE A 263 -11.68 0.29 -15.99
C ILE A 263 -12.09 -1.19 -16.02
N ILE A 264 -11.57 -2.00 -15.12
CA ILE A 264 -11.88 -3.45 -15.08
C ILE A 264 -13.35 -3.69 -14.73
N GLN A 265 -13.94 -2.91 -13.82
CA GLN A 265 -15.36 -3.02 -13.48
C GLN A 265 -16.30 -2.73 -14.67
N HIS A 266 -15.86 -1.88 -15.59
CA HIS A 266 -16.63 -1.58 -16.83
C HIS A 266 -16.24 -2.49 -18.02
N GLY A 267 -15.53 -3.59 -17.77
CA GLY A 267 -15.17 -4.58 -18.79
C GLY A 267 -14.02 -4.16 -19.70
N GLY A 268 -13.29 -3.09 -19.37
CA GLY A 268 -12.11 -2.66 -20.09
C GLY A 268 -10.92 -3.60 -19.87
N LYS A 269 -10.05 -3.71 -20.86
CA LYS A 269 -8.78 -4.46 -20.76
C LYS A 269 -7.67 -3.50 -20.41
N LEU A 270 -6.83 -3.90 -19.46
CA LEU A 270 -5.80 -3.03 -18.91
C LEU A 270 -4.51 -3.79 -18.65
N GLY A 271 -3.40 -3.23 -19.13
CA GLY A 271 -2.04 -3.57 -18.73
C GLY A 271 -1.50 -2.57 -17.73
N PHE A 272 -0.50 -2.95 -16.98
CA PHE A 272 0.12 -2.08 -15.99
C PHE A 272 1.64 -2.12 -16.10
N PHE A 273 2.23 -0.94 -16.10
CA PHE A 273 3.66 -0.75 -16.17
C PHE A 273 4.12 0.14 -15.02
N SER A 274 5.10 -0.30 -14.28
CA SER A 274 5.61 0.41 -13.10
C SER A 274 7.10 0.65 -13.24
N VAL A 275 7.49 1.91 -13.30
CA VAL A 275 8.88 2.34 -13.53
C VAL A 275 9.53 2.76 -12.22
N GLY A 276 10.52 1.99 -11.79
CA GLY A 276 11.34 2.24 -10.62
C GLY A 276 12.75 1.69 -10.83
N THR A 277 13.48 1.37 -9.76
CA THR A 277 14.75 0.65 -9.85
C THR A 277 14.58 -0.70 -10.55
N THR A 278 13.44 -1.33 -10.37
CA THR A 278 13.00 -2.52 -11.10
C THR A 278 11.75 -2.17 -11.88
N VAL A 279 11.76 -2.49 -13.17
CA VAL A 279 10.61 -2.34 -14.05
C VAL A 279 9.71 -3.55 -13.87
N THR A 280 8.41 -3.30 -13.65
CA THR A 280 7.40 -4.36 -13.56
C THR A 280 6.39 -4.17 -14.68
N TYR A 281 6.22 -5.20 -15.49
CA TYR A 281 5.26 -5.25 -16.57
C TYR A 281 4.17 -6.29 -16.27
N ILE A 282 2.91 -5.89 -16.37
CA ILE A 282 1.76 -6.74 -16.26
C ILE A 282 0.98 -6.65 -17.58
N PRO A 283 0.83 -7.75 -18.34
CA PRO A 283 0.25 -7.73 -19.69
C PRO A 283 -1.24 -7.30 -19.67
N ILE A 284 -1.74 -6.84 -20.82
CA ILE A 284 -3.12 -6.38 -20.97
C ILE A 284 -4.09 -7.56 -20.85
N ARG A 285 -4.99 -7.49 -19.87
CA ARG A 285 -6.09 -8.44 -19.65
C ARG A 285 -7.30 -7.72 -19.08
N GLY A 286 -8.51 -8.30 -19.22
CA GLY A 286 -9.77 -7.71 -18.75
C GLY A 286 -10.48 -8.48 -17.65
N GLU A 287 -9.77 -9.29 -16.87
CA GLU A 287 -10.34 -10.18 -15.86
C GLU A 287 -10.20 -9.58 -14.44
N GLU A 288 -11.10 -9.97 -13.54
CA GLU A 288 -11.02 -9.60 -12.12
C GLU A 288 -9.69 -10.03 -11.47
N MET A 289 -9.11 -11.13 -11.95
CA MET A 289 -7.80 -11.61 -11.51
C MET A 289 -6.69 -10.59 -11.81
N GLN A 290 -6.80 -9.88 -12.94
CA GLN A 290 -5.88 -8.82 -13.34
C GLN A 290 -5.87 -7.67 -12.32
N LYS A 291 -7.06 -7.25 -11.87
CA LYS A 291 -7.18 -6.25 -10.81
C LYS A 291 -6.43 -6.68 -9.56
N ASN A 292 -6.60 -7.93 -9.12
CA ASN A 292 -5.95 -8.43 -7.91
C ASN A 292 -4.43 -8.46 -8.04
N ILE A 293 -3.89 -8.82 -9.21
CA ILE A 293 -2.45 -8.81 -9.48
C ILE A 293 -1.90 -7.38 -9.38
N ILE A 294 -2.59 -6.42 -10.03
CA ILE A 294 -2.16 -5.02 -10.01
C ILE A 294 -2.27 -4.42 -8.60
N PHE A 295 -3.36 -4.68 -7.89
CA PHE A 295 -3.54 -4.22 -6.51
C PHE A 295 -2.48 -4.79 -5.56
N HIS A 296 -2.12 -6.06 -5.74
CA HIS A 296 -1.05 -6.68 -4.98
C HIS A 296 0.32 -6.05 -5.27
N HIS A 297 0.58 -5.68 -6.52
CA HIS A 297 1.76 -4.91 -6.89
C HIS A 297 1.71 -3.50 -6.27
N LEU A 298 0.59 -2.77 -6.44
CA LEU A 298 0.41 -1.43 -5.90
C LEU A 298 0.52 -1.39 -4.37
N ALA A 299 0.16 -2.46 -3.67
CA ALA A 299 0.33 -2.55 -2.22
C ALA A 299 1.80 -2.57 -1.79
N ARG A 300 2.73 -3.05 -2.64
CA ARG A 300 4.17 -3.19 -2.32
C ARG A 300 5.07 -2.15 -2.97
N VAL A 301 4.55 -1.43 -3.96
CA VAL A 301 5.35 -0.48 -4.73
C VAL A 301 5.87 0.66 -3.85
N LEU A 302 7.16 1.00 -4.00
CA LEU A 302 7.84 2.06 -3.26
C LEU A 302 8.36 3.13 -4.23
N PRO A 303 8.49 4.40 -3.80
CA PRO A 303 9.08 5.48 -4.59
C PRO A 303 10.60 5.31 -4.64
N ASN A 304 11.09 4.55 -5.61
CA ASN A 304 12.50 4.19 -5.70
C ASN A 304 13.08 4.30 -7.13
N CYS A 305 12.53 5.16 -7.97
CA CYS A 305 13.08 5.43 -9.28
C CYS A 305 14.31 6.32 -9.15
N VAL A 306 15.47 5.81 -9.59
CA VAL A 306 16.75 6.54 -9.59
C VAL A 306 17.05 7.11 -10.98
N THR A 307 16.64 6.40 -12.03
CA THR A 307 16.82 6.83 -13.41
C THR A 307 15.65 7.70 -13.84
N PRO A 308 15.86 8.77 -14.62
CA PRO A 308 14.76 9.58 -15.12
C PRO A 308 13.69 8.71 -15.79
N PHE A 309 12.45 8.83 -15.31
CA PHE A 309 11.29 8.02 -15.71
C PHE A 309 11.16 7.89 -17.23
N VAL A 310 11.37 9.00 -17.96
CA VAL A 310 11.21 9.07 -19.42
C VAL A 310 12.13 8.11 -20.17
N HIS A 311 13.39 7.99 -19.73
CA HIS A 311 14.35 7.11 -20.43
C HIS A 311 13.97 5.64 -20.32
N VAL A 312 13.48 5.24 -19.16
CA VAL A 312 13.02 3.84 -18.93
C VAL A 312 11.74 3.58 -19.70
N MET A 313 10.82 4.54 -19.67
CA MET A 313 9.53 4.42 -20.34
C MET A 313 9.69 4.26 -21.85
N ASN A 314 10.48 5.11 -22.52
CA ASN A 314 10.67 5.07 -23.96
C ASN A 314 11.31 3.75 -24.43
N LYS A 315 12.28 3.24 -23.66
CA LYS A 315 12.95 1.99 -24.00
C LYS A 315 12.05 0.77 -23.89
N GLU A 316 11.26 0.70 -22.82
CA GLU A 316 10.51 -0.50 -22.46
C GLU A 316 9.07 -0.51 -23.03
N LEU A 317 8.48 0.65 -23.32
CA LEU A 317 7.12 0.75 -23.87
C LEU A 317 7.03 0.70 -25.37
N ALA A 318 8.13 0.89 -26.09
CA ALA A 318 8.16 0.90 -27.56
C ALA A 318 7.38 -0.26 -28.23
N PRO A 319 7.43 -1.52 -27.72
CA PRO A 319 6.70 -2.64 -28.30
C PRO A 319 5.18 -2.53 -28.19
N TYR A 320 4.66 -1.76 -27.22
CA TYR A 320 3.23 -1.74 -26.86
C TYR A 320 2.49 -0.51 -27.38
N GLN A 321 3.20 0.48 -27.91
CA GLN A 321 2.68 1.79 -28.30
C GLN A 321 1.66 1.75 -29.45
N GLN A 322 1.70 0.74 -30.29
CA GLN A 322 0.84 0.63 -31.46
C GLN A 322 -0.53 0.00 -31.17
N THR A 323 -0.70 -0.64 -30.02
CA THR A 323 -1.86 -1.51 -29.75
C THR A 323 -2.74 -1.02 -28.61
N ALA A 324 -2.31 -0.04 -27.83
CA ALA A 324 -3.04 0.41 -26.64
C ALA A 324 -2.92 1.92 -26.42
N THR A 325 -3.94 2.51 -25.81
CA THR A 325 -3.86 3.89 -25.31
C THR A 325 -3.00 3.92 -24.05
N ILE A 326 -1.98 4.79 -24.02
CA ILE A 326 -1.07 4.91 -22.90
C ILE A 326 -1.58 5.96 -21.91
N VAL A 327 -1.71 5.57 -20.65
CA VAL A 327 -2.10 6.45 -19.55
C VAL A 327 -0.94 6.57 -18.58
N VAL A 328 -0.27 7.71 -18.58
CA VAL A 328 0.87 8.00 -17.69
C VAL A 328 0.37 8.66 -16.42
N ILE A 329 0.77 8.12 -15.27
CA ILE A 329 0.48 8.69 -13.95
C ILE A 329 1.80 9.15 -13.36
N THR A 330 1.97 10.45 -13.24
CA THR A 330 3.15 11.09 -12.63
C THR A 330 2.72 12.12 -11.60
N SER A 331 3.64 12.55 -10.79
CA SER A 331 3.42 13.62 -9.79
C SER A 331 4.24 14.88 -10.09
N SER A 332 5.05 14.85 -11.15
CA SER A 332 5.84 16.01 -11.58
C SER A 332 5.91 16.09 -13.10
N VAL A 333 5.62 17.27 -13.64
CA VAL A 333 5.76 17.54 -15.08
C VAL A 333 7.04 18.32 -15.28
N THR A 334 8.04 17.67 -15.89
CA THR A 334 9.34 18.27 -16.19
C THR A 334 9.49 18.51 -17.69
N LYS A 335 10.44 19.39 -18.06
CA LYS A 335 10.77 19.61 -19.48
C LYS A 335 11.19 18.31 -20.16
N GLN A 336 12.02 17.50 -19.48
CA GLN A 336 12.47 16.21 -19.99
C GLN A 336 11.32 15.24 -20.26
N LEU A 337 10.27 15.25 -19.41
CA LEU A 337 9.07 14.46 -19.61
C LEU A 337 8.35 14.89 -20.90
N VAL A 338 8.11 16.18 -21.08
CA VAL A 338 7.41 16.72 -22.26
C VAL A 338 8.20 16.51 -23.54
N ASP A 339 9.51 16.75 -23.52
CA ASP A 339 10.38 16.55 -24.68
C ASP A 339 10.47 15.07 -25.07
N GLY A 340 10.63 14.16 -24.11
CA GLY A 340 10.74 12.73 -24.37
C GLY A 340 9.44 12.09 -24.83
N LEU A 341 8.29 12.58 -24.35
CA LEU A 341 6.98 12.06 -24.75
C LEU A 341 6.48 12.64 -26.07
N SER A 342 6.98 13.80 -26.49
CA SER A 342 6.56 14.42 -27.76
C SER A 342 6.95 13.60 -29.00
N GLU A 343 8.06 12.87 -28.94
CA GLU A 343 8.46 11.95 -30.02
C GLU A 343 7.57 10.71 -30.05
N GLU A 344 7.14 10.24 -28.89
CA GLU A 344 6.35 9.03 -28.73
C GLU A 344 4.85 9.26 -29.04
N THR A 345 4.29 10.41 -28.70
CA THR A 345 2.90 10.76 -29.01
C THR A 345 2.62 10.75 -30.52
N ARG A 346 3.62 11.03 -31.35
CA ARG A 346 3.52 10.93 -32.82
C ARG A 346 3.45 9.48 -33.31
N ARG A 347 3.87 8.51 -32.52
CA ARG A 347 3.95 7.09 -32.87
C ARG A 347 2.82 6.27 -32.25
N SER A 348 2.25 6.73 -31.12
CA SER A 348 1.27 5.98 -30.35
C SER A 348 -0.17 6.42 -30.61
N GLY A 349 -1.08 5.52 -30.39
CA GLY A 349 -2.51 5.64 -30.63
C GLY A 349 -3.27 6.58 -29.72
N GLY A 350 -2.61 7.24 -28.83
CA GLY A 350 -3.16 8.20 -27.89
C GLY A 350 -2.44 8.10 -26.55
N MET A 351 -2.05 9.26 -26.02
CA MET A 351 -1.39 9.34 -24.73
C MET A 351 -2.09 10.37 -23.85
N ILE A 352 -2.38 9.98 -22.62
CA ILE A 352 -2.95 10.85 -21.61
C ILE A 352 -2.02 10.85 -20.40
N ILE A 353 -1.68 12.03 -19.92
CA ILE A 353 -0.84 12.20 -18.72
C ILE A 353 -1.70 12.74 -17.59
N TYR A 354 -1.73 12.03 -16.49
CA TYR A 354 -2.31 12.51 -15.24
C TYR A 354 -1.21 13.00 -14.30
N ASN A 355 -1.20 14.30 -14.07
CA ASN A 355 -0.33 14.93 -13.08
C ASN A 355 -1.07 14.97 -11.73
N ILE A 356 -0.64 14.15 -10.79
CA ILE A 356 -1.36 13.95 -9.52
C ILE A 356 -0.72 14.78 -8.42
N LYS A 357 -1.54 15.57 -7.73
CA LYS A 357 -1.11 16.46 -6.65
C LYS A 357 -1.89 16.19 -5.37
N LYS A 358 -1.22 16.41 -4.24
CA LYS A 358 -1.88 16.40 -2.94
C LYS A 358 -2.78 17.64 -2.79
N ARG A 359 -3.88 17.50 -2.08
CA ARG A 359 -4.81 18.62 -1.82
C ARG A 359 -4.08 19.80 -1.17
N GLY A 360 -4.34 21.01 -1.66
CA GLY A 360 -3.73 22.24 -1.16
C GLY A 360 -2.33 22.56 -1.69
N THR A 361 -1.80 21.74 -2.63
CA THR A 361 -0.54 22.07 -3.30
C THR A 361 -0.83 22.79 -4.61
N SER A 362 -0.19 23.93 -4.83
CA SER A 362 -0.27 24.64 -6.12
C SER A 362 0.71 24.08 -7.13
N VAL A 363 0.36 24.13 -8.41
CA VAL A 363 1.28 23.82 -9.52
C VAL A 363 2.36 24.90 -9.54
N ASN A 364 3.62 24.49 -9.59
CA ASN A 364 4.73 25.44 -9.70
C ASN A 364 4.66 26.20 -11.03
N LYS A 365 5.09 27.47 -11.05
CA LYS A 365 5.10 28.31 -12.27
C LYS A 365 5.82 27.64 -13.44
N ASP A 366 6.93 26.96 -13.20
CA ASP A 366 7.68 26.26 -14.25
C ASP A 366 6.93 25.02 -14.75
N GLU A 367 6.29 24.29 -13.86
CA GLU A 367 5.44 23.16 -14.24
C GLU A 367 4.23 23.60 -15.09
N GLY A 368 3.63 24.76 -14.79
CA GLY A 368 2.58 25.36 -15.61
C GLY A 368 3.04 25.68 -17.04
N LYS A 369 4.27 26.19 -17.20
CA LYS A 369 4.87 26.40 -18.53
C LYS A 369 5.03 25.10 -19.30
N TYR A 370 5.47 24.03 -18.65
CA TYR A 370 5.65 22.73 -19.29
C TYR A 370 4.32 22.07 -19.68
N ILE A 371 3.26 22.26 -18.88
CA ILE A 371 1.91 21.83 -19.21
C ILE A 371 1.42 22.55 -20.48
N SER A 372 1.59 23.88 -20.55
CA SER A 372 1.22 24.67 -21.74
C SER A 372 2.05 24.26 -22.98
N LEU A 373 3.34 23.93 -22.81
CA LEU A 373 4.18 23.43 -23.89
C LEU A 373 3.72 22.07 -24.40
N ALA A 374 3.29 21.19 -23.49
CA ALA A 374 2.77 19.88 -23.82
C ALA A 374 1.47 19.99 -24.65
N ASP A 375 0.57 20.88 -24.25
CA ASP A 375 -0.67 21.15 -24.97
C ASP A 375 -0.41 21.62 -26.40
N GLN A 376 0.54 22.55 -26.60
CA GLN A 376 1.00 23.00 -27.92
C GLN A 376 1.55 21.86 -28.80
N ARG A 377 2.04 20.79 -28.18
CA ARG A 377 2.58 19.59 -28.87
C ARG A 377 1.54 18.50 -29.04
N GLY A 378 0.29 18.73 -28.64
CA GLY A 378 -0.79 17.75 -28.72
C GLY A 378 -0.75 16.66 -27.64
N ILE A 379 -0.02 16.89 -26.54
CA ILE A 379 0.03 15.97 -25.42
C ILE A 379 -0.99 16.43 -24.37
N MET A 380 -1.99 15.60 -24.11
CA MET A 380 -3.01 15.89 -23.11
C MET A 380 -2.47 15.67 -21.71
N ILE A 381 -2.32 16.74 -20.91
CA ILE A 381 -1.96 16.65 -19.49
C ILE A 381 -3.13 17.11 -18.64
N LYS A 382 -3.59 16.27 -17.74
CA LYS A 382 -4.61 16.59 -16.74
C LYS A 382 -4.00 16.64 -15.35
N THR A 383 -4.14 17.78 -14.66
CA THR A 383 -3.78 17.89 -13.25
C THR A 383 -4.98 17.53 -12.40
N LEU A 384 -4.81 16.55 -11.50
CA LEU A 384 -5.83 16.09 -10.57
C LEU A 384 -5.33 16.21 -9.15
N TYR A 385 -6.22 16.61 -8.26
CA TYR A 385 -5.93 16.74 -6.84
C TYR A 385 -6.57 15.59 -6.05
N GLU A 386 -5.95 15.26 -4.93
CA GLU A 386 -6.49 14.30 -3.96
C GLU A 386 -7.94 14.67 -3.59
N GLY A 387 -8.86 13.69 -3.67
CA GLY A 387 -10.30 13.87 -3.45
C GLY A 387 -11.09 14.43 -4.65
N GLN A 388 -10.44 14.64 -5.81
CA GLN A 388 -11.08 15.13 -7.03
C GLN A 388 -10.92 14.18 -8.22
N PHE A 389 -10.63 12.92 -7.97
CA PHE A 389 -10.38 11.93 -9.02
C PHE A 389 -11.58 11.67 -9.92
N GLN A 390 -12.79 11.96 -9.48
CA GLN A 390 -14.00 11.87 -10.30
C GLN A 390 -13.91 12.70 -11.58
N MET A 391 -13.08 13.76 -11.58
CA MET A 391 -12.84 14.59 -12.76
C MET A 391 -11.87 13.96 -13.77
N ALA A 392 -11.32 12.77 -13.51
CA ALA A 392 -10.37 12.12 -14.42
C ALA A 392 -10.94 11.95 -15.83
N PHE A 393 -12.22 11.58 -15.93
CA PHE A 393 -12.94 11.38 -17.18
C PHE A 393 -13.84 12.57 -17.58
N SER A 394 -13.87 13.68 -16.81
CA SER A 394 -14.60 14.89 -17.21
C SER A 394 -13.86 15.59 -18.34
N GLU A 395 -14.58 16.26 -19.22
CA GLU A 395 -13.99 17.15 -20.22
C GLU A 395 -13.23 18.30 -19.53
N VAL A 396 -12.08 18.66 -20.07
CA VAL A 396 -11.43 19.91 -19.68
C VAL A 396 -12.32 21.02 -20.26
N LEU A 397 -13.15 21.61 -19.42
CA LEU A 397 -13.68 22.92 -19.72
C LEU A 397 -12.46 23.84 -19.84
N GLN A 398 -12.13 24.21 -21.10
CA GLN A 398 -11.18 25.28 -21.37
C GLN A 398 -11.74 26.52 -20.71
N ALA A 399 -11.06 26.98 -19.65
CA ALA A 399 -11.25 28.30 -19.09
C ALA A 399 -10.26 29.26 -19.72
#